data_a3c6726c52bbe98cff998f89ecd80893
#
_entry.id   a3c6726c52bbe98cff998f89ecd80893
#
_cell.length_a   1.000
_cell.length_b   1.000
_cell.length_c   1.000
_cell.angle_alpha   90.00
_cell.angle_beta   90.00
_cell.angle_gamma   90.00
#
_symmetry.space_group_name_H-M   'P 1'
#
loop_
_entity.id
_entity.type
_entity.pdbx_description
1 polymer ?
#
loop_
_entity_poly.entity_id
_entity_poly.type
_entity_poly.pdbx_seq_one_letter_code
_entity_poly.pdbx_strand_id
1 'polypeptide(L)'
;MRYIKEILKKNSIWVLVYIGLGIFNSFVANYKVDYFQKVIDGLADRTLAFAGVATYGFILLVNYGMNYLDNYPEKKLEHGIYLDFKLLSLRKISTIDYTEYQKIGTGKLVHRIENGSAAGRNVLFNFWLCLIRDLLPTIGFSIYFIWEIDEKVTYVLFVGYTVIFIITNILLKFLYKIKEKILNSEELLNHYLVRGYMEMLVFRMSKQFPSEIKKTCNAKEDIVSSKVKMNMIHEAFFTIFALLVAMLDIGILFYAWKTKNLTVGSVVALIALIENAYTPIAIFNVLYVQYKLDKASYKRFEEFLGLKDDVQLRNGN
;
A
#
# COMPACT_ATOMS: atom_id res chain seq x y z
N MET A 1 -6.49 14.68 11.19
CA MET A 1 -5.26 15.16 10.49
C MET A 1 -4.25 15.88 11.40
N ARG A 2 -4.65 16.50 12.52
CA ARG A 2 -3.76 17.17 13.46
C ARG A 2 -2.70 16.22 14.05
N TYR A 3 -3.12 15.07 14.53
CA TYR A 3 -2.22 14.09 15.18
C TYR A 3 -1.24 13.43 14.20
N ILE A 4 -1.63 13.23 12.93
CA ILE A 4 -0.70 12.77 11.88
C ILE A 4 0.45 13.77 11.70
N LYS A 5 0.15 15.08 11.66
CA LYS A 5 1.18 16.11 11.54
C LYS A 5 2.14 16.14 12.74
N GLU A 6 1.63 15.90 13.95
CA GLU A 6 2.43 15.80 15.17
C GLU A 6 3.42 14.63 15.10
N ILE A 7 2.95 13.44 14.68
CA ILE A 7 3.80 12.25 14.53
C ILE A 7 4.82 12.45 13.41
N LEU A 8 4.42 13.04 12.27
CA LEU A 8 5.35 13.37 11.18
C LEU A 8 6.46 14.32 11.65
N LYS A 9 6.10 15.37 12.42
CA LYS A 9 7.07 16.31 12.96
C LYS A 9 8.05 15.65 13.92
N LYS A 10 7.57 14.75 14.77
CA LYS A 10 8.39 13.97 15.69
C LYS A 10 9.41 13.08 14.97
N ASN A 11 8.99 12.48 13.85
CA ASN A 11 9.79 11.54 13.06
C ASN A 11 10.40 12.18 11.80
N SER A 12 10.43 13.52 11.69
CA SER A 12 10.74 14.25 10.45
C SER A 12 12.08 13.86 9.80
N ILE A 13 13.14 13.68 10.58
CA ILE A 13 14.46 13.29 10.08
C ILE A 13 14.39 11.93 9.42
N TRP A 14 13.75 10.94 10.06
CA TRP A 14 13.63 9.60 9.51
C TRP A 14 12.71 9.54 8.30
N VAL A 15 11.67 10.38 8.27
CA VAL A 15 10.79 10.53 7.10
C VAL A 15 11.56 11.10 5.92
N LEU A 16 12.38 12.13 6.14
CA LEU A 16 13.23 12.70 5.08
C LEU A 16 14.25 11.68 4.55
N VAL A 17 14.93 10.96 5.45
CA VAL A 17 15.88 9.91 5.07
C VAL A 17 15.16 8.82 4.26
N TYR A 18 14.01 8.35 4.73
CA TYR A 18 13.23 7.30 4.08
C TYR A 18 12.75 7.71 2.68
N ILE A 19 12.22 8.91 2.53
CA ILE A 19 11.79 9.45 1.22
C ILE A 19 12.99 9.65 0.30
N GLY A 20 14.08 10.25 0.81
CA GLY A 20 15.27 10.51 0.01
C GLY A 20 15.92 9.23 -0.52
N LEU A 21 16.07 8.21 0.33
CA LEU A 21 16.58 6.90 -0.06
C LEU A 21 15.66 6.23 -1.10
N GLY A 22 14.33 6.30 -0.92
CA GLY A 22 13.39 5.71 -1.86
C GLY A 22 13.43 6.37 -3.23
N ILE A 23 13.44 7.71 -3.29
CA ILE A 23 13.58 8.45 -4.56
C ILE A 23 14.89 8.07 -5.25
N PHE A 24 16.00 8.04 -4.50
CA PHE A 24 17.30 7.64 -5.06
C PHE A 24 17.28 6.18 -5.54
N ASN A 25 16.69 5.28 -4.78
CA ASN A 25 16.57 3.87 -5.17
C ASN A 25 15.72 3.69 -6.43
N SER A 26 14.61 4.43 -6.55
CA SER A 26 13.76 4.45 -7.74
C SER A 26 14.53 4.97 -8.98
N PHE A 27 15.36 6.00 -8.80
CA PHE A 27 16.23 6.49 -9.87
C PHE A 27 17.24 5.41 -10.30
N VAL A 28 17.98 4.83 -9.34
CA VAL A 28 19.00 3.80 -9.63
C VAL A 28 18.38 2.57 -10.30
N ALA A 29 17.17 2.17 -9.87
CA ALA A 29 16.48 1.03 -10.46
C ALA A 29 16.11 1.25 -11.93
N ASN A 30 15.69 2.45 -12.31
CA ASN A 30 15.40 2.79 -13.72
C ASN A 30 16.68 3.05 -14.51
N TYR A 31 17.67 3.74 -13.93
CA TYR A 31 18.98 3.95 -14.54
C TYR A 31 19.73 2.63 -14.83
N LYS A 32 19.57 1.64 -13.95
CA LYS A 32 20.08 0.27 -14.20
C LYS A 32 19.55 -0.31 -15.51
N VAL A 33 18.27 -0.08 -15.82
CA VAL A 33 17.66 -0.58 -17.07
C VAL A 33 18.21 0.18 -18.28
N ASP A 34 18.30 1.51 -18.19
CA ASP A 34 18.91 2.34 -19.25
C ASP A 34 20.35 1.93 -19.52
N TYR A 35 21.15 1.75 -18.46
CA TYR A 35 22.54 1.33 -18.65
C TYR A 35 22.66 -0.08 -19.21
N PHE A 36 21.74 -0.98 -18.85
CA PHE A 36 21.68 -2.34 -19.41
C PHE A 36 21.42 -2.32 -20.91
N GLN A 37 20.62 -1.39 -21.43
CA GLN A 37 20.47 -1.13 -22.85
C GLN A 37 21.84 -0.95 -23.52
N LYS A 38 22.68 -0.06 -22.96
CA LYS A 38 24.02 0.24 -23.51
C LYS A 38 24.94 -0.97 -23.52
N VAL A 39 24.81 -1.84 -22.50
CA VAL A 39 25.55 -3.10 -22.44
C VAL A 39 25.09 -4.07 -23.53
N ILE A 40 23.78 -4.20 -23.76
CA ILE A 40 23.23 -5.09 -24.79
C ILE A 40 23.66 -4.60 -26.19
N ASP A 41 23.52 -3.31 -26.46
CA ASP A 41 23.90 -2.72 -27.76
C ASP A 41 25.40 -2.87 -28.02
N GLY A 42 26.24 -2.59 -27.00
CA GLY A 42 27.66 -2.82 -27.10
C GLY A 42 28.07 -4.29 -27.30
N LEU A 43 27.28 -5.24 -26.79
CA LEU A 43 27.47 -6.68 -27.09
C LEU A 43 27.08 -7.01 -28.53
N ALA A 44 25.96 -6.49 -29.01
CA ALA A 44 25.46 -6.71 -30.37
C ALA A 44 26.45 -6.17 -31.43
N ASP A 45 26.98 -4.97 -31.17
CA ASP A 45 27.91 -4.30 -32.05
C ASP A 45 29.39 -4.73 -31.84
N ARG A 46 29.64 -5.64 -30.87
CA ARG A 46 31.00 -6.07 -30.47
C ARG A 46 31.93 -4.93 -30.02
N THR A 47 31.36 -3.85 -29.51
CA THR A 47 32.08 -2.65 -29.03
C THR A 47 32.17 -2.59 -27.50
N LEU A 48 31.58 -3.55 -26.80
CA LEU A 48 31.53 -3.54 -25.34
C LEU A 48 32.93 -3.67 -24.73
N ALA A 49 33.37 -2.60 -24.03
CA ALA A 49 34.58 -2.63 -23.24
C ALA A 49 34.37 -3.23 -21.86
N PHE A 50 35.41 -3.79 -21.26
CA PHE A 50 35.38 -4.31 -19.86
C PHE A 50 34.87 -3.24 -18.86
N ALA A 51 35.26 -1.99 -19.06
CA ALA A 51 34.79 -0.87 -18.24
C ALA A 51 33.27 -0.74 -18.22
N GLY A 52 32.58 -0.97 -19.36
CA GLY A 52 31.11 -0.95 -19.42
C GLY A 52 30.46 -2.04 -18.56
N VAL A 53 30.99 -3.27 -18.61
CA VAL A 53 30.54 -4.38 -17.75
C VAL A 53 30.82 -4.08 -16.28
N ALA A 54 32.00 -3.57 -15.95
CA ALA A 54 32.37 -3.21 -14.58
C ALA A 54 31.45 -2.11 -14.00
N THR A 55 31.12 -1.09 -14.81
CA THR A 55 30.21 -0.02 -14.42
C THR A 55 28.80 -0.57 -14.18
N TYR A 56 28.30 -1.44 -15.04
CA TYR A 56 27.00 -2.09 -14.82
C TYR A 56 27.00 -2.91 -13.53
N GLY A 57 28.07 -3.69 -13.29
CA GLY A 57 28.25 -4.43 -12.03
C GLY A 57 28.23 -3.52 -10.81
N PHE A 58 28.88 -2.34 -10.89
CA PHE A 58 28.84 -1.35 -9.81
C PHE A 58 27.41 -0.80 -9.58
N ILE A 59 26.67 -0.48 -10.65
CA ILE A 59 25.27 -0.04 -10.54
C ILE A 59 24.40 -1.11 -9.85
N LEU A 60 24.60 -2.39 -10.18
CA LEU A 60 23.90 -3.49 -9.50
C LEU A 60 24.23 -3.55 -8.02
N LEU A 61 25.51 -3.43 -7.65
CA LEU A 61 25.93 -3.44 -6.24
C LEU A 61 25.31 -2.26 -5.47
N VAL A 62 25.31 -1.07 -6.08
CA VAL A 62 24.65 0.10 -5.48
C VAL A 62 23.16 -0.15 -5.30
N ASN A 63 22.44 -0.67 -6.31
CA ASN A 63 21.01 -0.95 -6.23
C ASN A 63 20.67 -1.95 -5.12
N TYR A 64 21.38 -3.08 -5.05
CA TYR A 64 21.14 -4.07 -3.99
C TYR A 64 21.59 -3.59 -2.61
N GLY A 65 22.71 -2.87 -2.53
CA GLY A 65 23.19 -2.24 -1.29
C GLY A 65 22.19 -1.22 -0.74
N MET A 66 21.62 -0.39 -1.62
CA MET A 66 20.59 0.59 -1.23
C MET A 66 19.31 -0.08 -0.73
N ASN A 67 18.85 -1.15 -1.38
CA ASN A 67 17.72 -1.93 -0.91
C ASN A 67 17.93 -2.49 0.52
N TYR A 68 19.15 -2.88 0.86
CA TYR A 68 19.48 -3.32 2.21
C TYR A 68 19.47 -2.16 3.21
N LEU A 69 20.13 -1.04 2.88
CA LEU A 69 20.20 0.15 3.76
C LEU A 69 18.83 0.75 4.04
N ASP A 70 17.94 0.68 3.08
CA ASP A 70 16.59 1.22 3.13
C ASP A 70 15.68 0.50 4.14
N ASN A 71 15.94 -0.77 4.42
CA ASN A 71 15.17 -1.55 5.40
C ASN A 71 15.19 -0.93 6.81
N TYR A 72 16.30 -0.30 7.21
CA TYR A 72 16.41 0.25 8.56
C TYR A 72 15.44 1.43 8.80
N PRO A 73 15.45 2.53 8.01
CA PRO A 73 14.50 3.63 8.19
C PRO A 73 13.06 3.18 7.95
N GLU A 74 12.81 2.23 7.03
CA GLU A 74 11.49 1.67 6.79
C GLU A 74 10.93 1.03 8.06
N LYS A 75 11.60 0.04 8.60
CA LYS A 75 11.12 -0.68 9.79
C LYS A 75 11.05 0.21 11.03
N LYS A 76 11.98 1.13 11.17
CA LYS A 76 11.96 2.13 12.25
C LYS A 76 10.74 3.03 12.18
N LEU A 77 10.37 3.51 10.99
CA LEU A 77 9.16 4.33 10.80
C LEU A 77 7.90 3.50 10.95
N GLU A 78 7.82 2.32 10.32
CA GLU A 78 6.65 1.44 10.37
C GLU A 78 6.24 1.13 11.81
N HIS A 79 7.18 0.65 12.61
CA HIS A 79 6.92 0.31 14.01
C HIS A 79 6.83 1.54 14.91
N GLY A 80 7.67 2.54 14.66
CA GLY A 80 7.69 3.79 15.43
C GLY A 80 6.38 4.55 15.35
N ILE A 81 5.85 4.76 14.16
CA ILE A 81 4.57 5.45 13.93
C ILE A 81 3.41 4.73 14.63
N TYR A 82 3.36 3.39 14.55
CA TYR A 82 2.34 2.60 15.23
C TYR A 82 2.38 2.79 16.76
N LEU A 83 3.57 2.70 17.35
CA LEU A 83 3.76 2.88 18.78
C LEU A 83 3.53 4.33 19.22
N ASP A 84 3.88 5.30 18.39
CA ASP A 84 3.60 6.71 18.66
C ASP A 84 2.09 6.98 18.75
N PHE A 85 1.26 6.38 17.88
CA PHE A 85 -0.19 6.45 18.02
C PHE A 85 -0.70 5.80 19.31
N LYS A 86 -0.13 4.66 19.73
CA LYS A 86 -0.45 4.04 21.02
C LYS A 86 -0.08 4.94 22.20
N LEU A 87 1.08 5.60 22.16
CA LEU A 87 1.50 6.53 23.19
C LEU A 87 0.60 7.77 23.25
N LEU A 88 0.16 8.29 22.12
CA LEU A 88 -0.86 9.35 22.09
C LEU A 88 -2.16 8.91 22.77
N SER A 89 -2.58 7.67 22.54
CA SER A 89 -3.76 7.12 23.20
C SER A 89 -3.61 7.00 24.70
N LEU A 90 -2.44 6.55 25.18
CA LEU A 90 -2.15 6.43 26.59
C LEU A 90 -2.14 7.81 27.27
N ARG A 91 -1.54 8.82 26.63
CA ARG A 91 -1.60 10.22 27.11
C ARG A 91 -3.03 10.73 27.15
N LYS A 92 -3.85 10.39 26.14
CA LYS A 92 -5.28 10.78 26.17
C LYS A 92 -6.03 10.11 27.29
N ILE A 93 -5.79 8.84 27.57
CA ILE A 93 -6.42 8.11 28.70
C ILE A 93 -6.06 8.77 30.03
N SER A 94 -4.82 9.27 30.20
CA SER A 94 -4.40 9.92 31.43
C SER A 94 -5.05 11.29 31.66
N THR A 95 -5.68 11.89 30.65
CA THR A 95 -6.28 13.23 30.75
C THR A 95 -7.78 13.27 30.46
N ILE A 96 -8.37 12.17 29.98
CA ILE A 96 -9.78 12.11 29.59
C ILE A 96 -10.72 12.26 30.80
N ASP A 97 -11.84 12.97 30.60
CA ASP A 97 -12.93 13.01 31.56
C ASP A 97 -13.47 11.61 31.87
N TYR A 98 -13.62 11.30 33.17
CA TYR A 98 -14.03 9.98 33.63
C TYR A 98 -15.40 9.57 33.13
N THR A 99 -16.33 10.51 32.97
CA THR A 99 -17.68 10.27 32.43
C THR A 99 -17.64 9.83 30.97
N GLU A 100 -16.77 10.46 30.17
CA GLU A 100 -16.54 10.08 28.77
C GLU A 100 -15.88 8.69 28.66
N TYR A 101 -14.93 8.39 29.55
CA TYR A 101 -14.31 7.07 29.64
C TYR A 101 -15.35 5.98 29.94
N GLN A 102 -16.21 6.20 30.95
CA GLN A 102 -17.26 5.22 31.32
C GLN A 102 -18.26 4.97 30.17
N LYS A 103 -18.64 6.01 29.43
CA LYS A 103 -19.57 5.85 28.28
C LYS A 103 -19.02 4.92 27.19
N ILE A 104 -17.71 4.94 26.96
CA ILE A 104 -17.06 4.12 25.95
C ILE A 104 -16.95 2.66 26.41
N GLY A 105 -16.57 2.46 27.66
CA GLY A 105 -16.29 1.14 28.24
C GLY A 105 -14.92 0.58 27.82
N THR A 106 -14.25 -0.12 28.74
CA THR A 106 -12.86 -0.57 28.58
C THR A 106 -12.64 -1.43 27.35
N GLY A 107 -13.52 -2.40 27.06
CA GLY A 107 -13.36 -3.29 25.91
C GLY A 107 -13.42 -2.56 24.56
N LYS A 108 -14.39 -1.65 24.39
CA LYS A 108 -14.50 -0.83 23.19
C LYS A 108 -13.31 0.13 23.04
N LEU A 109 -12.82 0.64 24.16
CA LEU A 109 -11.68 1.55 24.18
C LEU A 109 -10.39 0.86 23.69
N VAL A 110 -10.07 -0.32 24.25
CA VAL A 110 -8.91 -1.12 23.81
C VAL A 110 -8.99 -1.43 22.32
N HIS A 111 -10.15 -1.91 21.85
CA HIS A 111 -10.35 -2.20 20.44
C HIS A 111 -10.20 -0.96 19.55
N ARG A 112 -10.72 0.19 19.99
CA ARG A 112 -10.59 1.47 19.28
C ARG A 112 -9.15 1.95 19.21
N ILE A 113 -8.35 1.76 20.27
CA ILE A 113 -6.94 2.13 20.32
C ILE A 113 -6.12 1.23 19.40
N GLU A 114 -6.30 -0.09 19.47
CA GLU A 114 -5.55 -1.04 18.64
C GLU A 114 -5.81 -0.81 17.15
N ASN A 115 -7.08 -0.83 16.75
CA ASN A 115 -7.46 -0.63 15.34
C ASN A 115 -7.17 0.78 14.84
N GLY A 116 -7.35 1.79 15.71
CA GLY A 116 -7.09 3.18 15.36
C GLY A 116 -5.61 3.47 15.17
N SER A 117 -4.74 2.91 16.03
CA SER A 117 -3.29 3.05 15.90
C SER A 117 -2.76 2.33 14.64
N ALA A 118 -3.28 1.13 14.37
CA ALA A 118 -2.95 0.40 13.13
C ALA A 118 -3.44 1.16 11.89
N ALA A 119 -4.67 1.67 11.92
CA ALA A 119 -5.23 2.47 10.84
C ALA A 119 -4.45 3.78 10.63
N GLY A 120 -4.03 4.46 11.71
CA GLY A 120 -3.19 5.66 11.63
C GLY A 120 -1.84 5.39 10.96
N ARG A 121 -1.17 4.28 11.32
CA ARG A 121 0.04 3.83 10.63
C ARG A 121 -0.23 3.56 9.17
N ASN A 122 -1.26 2.80 8.83
CA ASN A 122 -1.57 2.42 7.45
C ASN A 122 -1.86 3.64 6.57
N VAL A 123 -2.66 4.59 7.09
CA VAL A 123 -2.95 5.85 6.39
C VAL A 123 -1.68 6.66 6.13
N LEU A 124 -0.81 6.78 7.14
CA LEU A 124 0.38 7.61 7.02
C LEU A 124 1.51 6.89 6.28
N PHE A 125 1.89 5.71 6.75
CA PHE A 125 3.07 5.00 6.27
C PHE A 125 2.76 4.19 5.00
N ASN A 126 1.79 3.29 5.03
CA ASN A 126 1.52 2.39 3.92
C ASN A 126 0.88 3.09 2.71
N PHE A 127 0.20 4.23 2.92
CA PHE A 127 -0.40 4.96 1.81
C PHE A 127 0.41 6.21 1.43
N TRP A 128 0.46 7.24 2.30
CA TRP A 128 1.06 8.52 1.92
C TRP A 128 2.56 8.46 1.72
N LEU A 129 3.30 7.83 2.65
CA LEU A 129 4.75 7.72 2.50
C LEU A 129 5.13 6.78 1.36
N CYS A 130 4.45 5.64 1.17
CA CYS A 130 4.67 4.75 0.04
C CYS A 130 4.38 5.45 -1.31
N LEU A 131 3.30 6.23 -1.39
CA LEU A 131 2.96 7.00 -2.60
C LEU A 131 4.09 7.96 -3.01
N ILE A 132 4.59 8.75 -2.04
CA ILE A 132 5.61 9.78 -2.29
C ILE A 132 6.99 9.16 -2.53
N ARG A 133 7.32 8.09 -1.84
CA ARG A 133 8.63 7.47 -1.86
C ARG A 133 8.83 6.53 -3.05
N ASP A 134 7.84 5.67 -3.33
CA ASP A 134 7.98 4.56 -4.27
C ASP A 134 7.17 4.79 -5.55
N LEU A 135 5.86 5.04 -5.43
CA LEU A 135 4.98 5.03 -6.59
C LEU A 135 5.24 6.20 -7.54
N LEU A 136 5.24 7.43 -7.03
CA LEU A 136 5.42 8.63 -7.86
C LEU A 136 6.84 8.71 -8.46
N PRO A 137 7.93 8.49 -7.72
CA PRO A 137 9.27 8.53 -8.31
C PRO A 137 9.49 7.43 -9.34
N THR A 138 9.05 6.19 -9.08
CA THR A 138 9.22 5.09 -10.03
C THR A 138 8.53 5.38 -11.35
N ILE A 139 7.27 5.85 -11.31
CA ILE A 139 6.54 6.26 -12.52
C ILE A 139 7.26 7.42 -13.22
N GLY A 140 7.66 8.44 -12.46
CA GLY A 140 8.33 9.63 -13.02
C GLY A 140 9.65 9.30 -13.72
N PHE A 141 10.50 8.51 -13.09
CA PHE A 141 11.77 8.10 -13.69
C PHE A 141 11.58 7.13 -14.85
N SER A 142 10.64 6.19 -14.77
CA SER A 142 10.33 5.30 -15.89
C SER A 142 9.88 6.10 -17.13
N ILE A 143 8.99 7.06 -16.96
CA ILE A 143 8.52 7.94 -18.06
C ILE A 143 9.69 8.76 -18.61
N TYR A 144 10.56 9.29 -17.75
CA TYR A 144 11.73 10.07 -18.18
C TYR A 144 12.67 9.24 -19.08
N PHE A 145 13.03 8.02 -18.66
CA PHE A 145 13.90 7.16 -19.45
C PHE A 145 13.23 6.62 -20.72
N ILE A 146 11.92 6.36 -20.70
CA ILE A 146 11.18 5.97 -21.91
C ILE A 146 11.16 7.11 -22.92
N TRP A 147 10.96 8.36 -22.45
CA TRP A 147 11.02 9.55 -23.29
C TRP A 147 12.38 9.73 -23.97
N GLU A 148 13.47 9.49 -23.24
CA GLU A 148 14.83 9.57 -23.75
C GLU A 148 15.11 8.54 -24.87
N ILE A 149 14.49 7.34 -24.77
CA ILE A 149 14.65 6.28 -25.78
C ILE A 149 13.77 6.55 -27.01
N ASP A 150 12.46 6.80 -26.81
CA ASP A 150 11.51 7.07 -27.89
C ASP A 150 10.29 7.86 -27.40
N GLU A 151 10.13 9.08 -27.91
CA GLU A 151 9.03 9.99 -27.57
C GLU A 151 7.66 9.41 -27.96
N LYS A 152 7.55 8.68 -29.08
CA LYS A 152 6.27 8.12 -29.54
C LYS A 152 5.77 7.02 -28.62
N VAL A 153 6.68 6.20 -28.10
CA VAL A 153 6.34 5.15 -27.12
C VAL A 153 5.78 5.80 -25.85
N THR A 154 6.32 6.95 -25.44
CA THR A 154 5.82 7.70 -24.29
C THR A 154 4.34 8.14 -24.46
N TYR A 155 3.94 8.61 -25.64
CA TYR A 155 2.53 8.95 -25.89
C TYR A 155 1.61 7.73 -25.80
N VAL A 156 2.04 6.59 -26.37
CA VAL A 156 1.28 5.33 -26.27
C VAL A 156 1.12 4.91 -24.80
N LEU A 157 2.15 5.08 -24.01
CA LEU A 157 2.13 4.80 -22.56
C LEU A 157 1.12 5.68 -21.83
N PHE A 158 1.02 6.99 -22.12
CA PHE A 158 0.02 7.86 -21.52
C PHE A 158 -1.43 7.45 -21.88
N VAL A 159 -1.66 7.01 -23.12
CA VAL A 159 -2.97 6.45 -23.50
C VAL A 159 -3.27 5.20 -22.68
N GLY A 160 -2.31 4.29 -22.54
CA GLY A 160 -2.43 3.09 -21.70
C GLY A 160 -2.74 3.45 -20.24
N TYR A 161 -2.07 4.45 -19.66
CA TYR A 161 -2.36 4.95 -18.32
C TYR A 161 -3.80 5.42 -18.17
N THR A 162 -4.32 6.17 -19.15
CA THR A 162 -5.69 6.67 -19.13
C THR A 162 -6.70 5.53 -19.12
N VAL A 163 -6.49 4.52 -19.96
CA VAL A 163 -7.35 3.30 -20.02
C VAL A 163 -7.33 2.56 -18.69
N ILE A 164 -6.15 2.31 -18.14
CA ILE A 164 -5.98 1.62 -16.85
C ILE A 164 -6.64 2.40 -15.73
N PHE A 165 -6.46 3.73 -15.70
CA PHE A 165 -7.07 4.59 -14.68
C PHE A 165 -8.60 4.51 -14.70
N ILE A 166 -9.22 4.47 -15.88
CA ILE A 166 -10.68 4.33 -16.03
C ILE A 166 -11.14 2.97 -15.51
N ILE A 167 -10.51 1.87 -15.96
CA ILE A 167 -10.83 0.50 -15.55
C ILE A 167 -10.70 0.36 -14.03
N THR A 168 -9.62 0.88 -13.47
CA THR A 168 -9.34 0.92 -12.05
C THR A 168 -10.44 1.58 -11.23
N ASN A 169 -10.88 2.79 -11.64
CA ASN A 169 -11.91 3.52 -10.92
C ASN A 169 -13.27 2.78 -10.91
N ILE A 170 -13.60 2.09 -11.99
CA ILE A 170 -14.80 1.26 -12.04
C ILE A 170 -14.69 0.10 -11.04
N LEU A 171 -13.56 -0.58 -11.05
CA LEU A 171 -13.32 -1.76 -10.21
C LEU A 171 -13.30 -1.43 -8.71
N LEU A 172 -12.68 -0.29 -8.36
CA LEU A 172 -12.62 0.18 -6.97
C LEU A 172 -13.99 0.31 -6.30
N LYS A 173 -15.01 0.72 -7.05
CA LYS A 173 -16.38 0.81 -6.52
C LYS A 173 -16.94 -0.57 -6.12
N PHE A 174 -16.65 -1.60 -6.91
CA PHE A 174 -17.10 -2.98 -6.62
C PHE A 174 -16.33 -3.56 -5.43
N LEU A 175 -15.01 -3.41 -5.42
CA LEU A 175 -14.16 -3.91 -4.35
C LEU A 175 -14.53 -3.29 -3.00
N TYR A 176 -14.81 -1.99 -2.97
CA TYR A 176 -15.20 -1.31 -1.75
C TYR A 176 -16.48 -1.91 -1.14
N LYS A 177 -17.54 -2.13 -1.95
CA LYS A 177 -18.79 -2.73 -1.48
C LYS A 177 -18.59 -4.14 -0.91
N ILE A 178 -17.77 -4.96 -1.57
CA ILE A 178 -17.49 -6.33 -1.11
C ILE A 178 -16.71 -6.29 0.21
N LYS A 179 -15.73 -5.41 0.32
CA LYS A 179 -14.92 -5.25 1.53
C LYS A 179 -15.77 -4.78 2.72
N GLU A 180 -16.68 -3.84 2.51
CA GLU A 180 -17.64 -3.38 3.51
C GLU A 180 -18.53 -4.56 4.00
N LYS A 181 -19.01 -5.39 3.07
CA LYS A 181 -19.78 -6.60 3.42
C LYS A 181 -18.95 -7.56 4.27
N ILE A 182 -17.68 -7.79 3.91
CA ILE A 182 -16.76 -8.64 4.68
C ILE A 182 -16.61 -8.12 6.11
N LEU A 183 -16.34 -6.82 6.27
CA LEU A 183 -16.17 -6.23 7.60
C LEU A 183 -17.41 -6.36 8.48
N ASN A 184 -18.60 -6.14 7.92
CA ASN A 184 -19.86 -6.30 8.65
C ASN A 184 -20.08 -7.77 9.06
N SER A 185 -19.76 -8.72 8.19
CA SER A 185 -19.87 -10.14 8.50
C SER A 185 -18.83 -10.60 9.53
N GLU A 186 -17.61 -10.05 9.50
CA GLU A 186 -16.57 -10.30 10.51
C GLU A 186 -17.00 -9.74 11.89
N GLU A 187 -17.62 -8.56 11.93
CA GLU A 187 -18.17 -8.00 13.19
C GLU A 187 -19.28 -8.88 13.76
N LEU A 188 -20.19 -9.38 12.91
CA LEU A 188 -21.23 -10.34 13.29
C LEU A 188 -20.66 -11.65 13.81
N LEU A 189 -19.68 -12.22 13.11
CA LEU A 189 -19.00 -13.45 13.55
C LEU A 189 -18.37 -13.26 14.93
N ASN A 190 -17.63 -12.17 15.13
CA ASN A 190 -16.99 -11.85 16.39
C ASN A 190 -18.02 -11.64 17.51
N HIS A 191 -19.16 -11.00 17.19
CA HIS A 191 -20.26 -10.85 18.16
C HIS A 191 -20.79 -12.21 18.62
N TYR A 192 -21.06 -13.15 17.70
CA TYR A 192 -21.53 -14.48 18.06
C TYR A 192 -20.50 -15.29 18.85
N LEU A 193 -19.21 -15.21 18.47
CA LEU A 193 -18.14 -15.91 19.19
C LEU A 193 -17.99 -15.39 20.63
N VAL A 194 -17.90 -14.06 20.80
CA VAL A 194 -17.75 -13.43 22.13
C VAL A 194 -18.97 -13.75 23.00
N ARG A 195 -20.17 -13.69 22.44
CA ARG A 195 -21.40 -14.07 23.16
C ARG A 195 -21.37 -15.53 23.56
N GLY A 196 -20.96 -16.44 22.65
CA GLY A 196 -20.83 -17.85 22.95
C GLY A 196 -19.85 -18.16 24.10
N TYR A 197 -18.74 -17.39 24.17
CA TYR A 197 -17.78 -17.54 25.26
C TYR A 197 -18.28 -16.95 26.60
N MET A 198 -18.88 -15.77 26.58
CA MET A 198 -19.33 -15.08 27.77
C MET A 198 -20.58 -15.71 28.39
N GLU A 199 -21.51 -16.18 27.56
CA GLU A 199 -22.78 -16.75 27.97
C GLU A 199 -22.80 -18.30 27.95
N MET A 200 -21.62 -18.93 28.03
CA MET A 200 -21.43 -20.37 27.88
C MET A 200 -22.38 -21.19 28.79
N LEU A 201 -22.52 -20.79 30.04
CA LEU A 201 -23.39 -21.47 30.99
C LEU A 201 -24.88 -21.37 30.59
N VAL A 202 -25.32 -20.18 30.17
CA VAL A 202 -26.68 -19.92 29.71
C VAL A 202 -27.04 -20.77 28.50
N PHE A 203 -26.14 -20.81 27.51
CA PHE A 203 -26.32 -21.59 26.29
C PHE A 203 -26.29 -23.11 26.55
N ARG A 204 -25.50 -23.59 27.52
CA ARG A 204 -25.50 -24.98 27.93
C ARG A 204 -26.79 -25.36 28.62
N MET A 205 -27.24 -24.55 29.58
CA MET A 205 -28.50 -24.82 30.34
C MET A 205 -29.73 -24.75 29.46
N SER A 206 -29.78 -23.78 28.53
CA SER A 206 -30.90 -23.58 27.61
C SER A 206 -30.85 -24.49 26.36
N LYS A 207 -29.80 -25.31 26.20
CA LYS A 207 -29.52 -26.15 25.01
C LYS A 207 -29.53 -25.40 23.69
N GLN A 208 -29.18 -24.11 23.69
CA GLN A 208 -29.22 -23.25 22.50
C GLN A 208 -27.87 -23.15 21.73
N PHE A 209 -26.81 -23.82 22.18
CA PHE A 209 -25.53 -23.86 21.46
C PHE A 209 -25.63 -24.24 19.96
N PRO A 210 -26.44 -25.28 19.58
CA PRO A 210 -26.55 -25.63 18.16
C PRO A 210 -27.08 -24.49 17.29
N SER A 211 -28.02 -23.69 17.83
CA SER A 211 -28.55 -22.50 17.11
C SER A 211 -27.49 -21.42 16.95
N GLU A 212 -26.67 -21.17 17.99
CA GLU A 212 -25.62 -20.15 17.95
C GLU A 212 -24.47 -20.57 17.05
N ILE A 213 -24.07 -21.85 17.06
CA ILE A 213 -23.11 -22.42 16.14
C ILE A 213 -23.59 -22.27 14.68
N LYS A 214 -24.89 -22.54 14.42
CA LYS A 214 -25.46 -22.38 13.06
C LYS A 214 -25.37 -20.94 12.57
N LYS A 215 -25.65 -19.94 13.42
CA LYS A 215 -25.51 -18.52 13.09
C LYS A 215 -24.05 -18.15 12.79
N THR A 216 -23.12 -18.66 13.60
CA THR A 216 -21.67 -18.49 13.41
C THR A 216 -21.21 -19.12 12.09
N CYS A 217 -21.70 -20.33 11.77
CA CYS A 217 -21.40 -20.99 10.49
C CYS A 217 -21.91 -20.19 9.29
N ASN A 218 -23.14 -19.66 9.35
CA ASN A 218 -23.68 -18.84 8.28
C ASN A 218 -22.84 -17.56 8.06
N ALA A 219 -22.46 -16.87 9.15
CA ALA A 219 -21.59 -15.70 9.07
C ALA A 219 -20.21 -16.05 8.48
N LYS A 220 -19.64 -17.20 8.86
CA LYS A 220 -18.40 -17.73 8.27
C LYS A 220 -18.55 -17.95 6.76
N GLU A 221 -19.61 -18.58 6.30
CA GLU A 221 -19.85 -18.86 4.88
C GLU A 221 -19.98 -17.56 4.07
N ASP A 222 -20.67 -16.55 4.61
CA ASP A 222 -20.78 -15.22 4.02
C ASP A 222 -19.42 -14.53 3.90
N ILE A 223 -18.57 -14.65 4.93
CA ILE A 223 -17.21 -14.11 4.90
C ILE A 223 -16.38 -14.82 3.83
N VAL A 224 -16.36 -16.15 3.83
CA VAL A 224 -15.58 -16.96 2.90
C VAL A 224 -15.99 -16.65 1.45
N SER A 225 -17.29 -16.71 1.14
CA SER A 225 -17.79 -16.44 -0.22
C SER A 225 -17.47 -15.00 -0.67
N SER A 226 -17.59 -14.03 0.23
CA SER A 226 -17.27 -12.64 -0.07
C SER A 226 -15.76 -12.42 -0.26
N LYS A 227 -14.90 -13.06 0.54
CA LYS A 227 -13.43 -13.02 0.38
C LYS A 227 -12.99 -13.69 -0.92
N VAL A 228 -13.56 -14.84 -1.25
CA VAL A 228 -13.29 -15.51 -2.54
C VAL A 228 -13.69 -14.61 -3.70
N LYS A 229 -14.90 -14.03 -3.68
CA LYS A 229 -15.36 -13.11 -4.71
C LYS A 229 -14.46 -11.88 -4.84
N MET A 230 -14.01 -11.31 -3.72
CA MET A 230 -13.07 -10.19 -3.71
C MET A 230 -11.74 -10.58 -4.37
N ASN A 231 -11.18 -11.73 -3.99
CA ASN A 231 -9.92 -12.21 -4.58
C ASN A 231 -10.05 -12.50 -6.07
N MET A 232 -11.16 -13.14 -6.52
CA MET A 232 -11.40 -13.39 -7.95
C MET A 232 -11.48 -12.08 -8.75
N ILE A 233 -12.08 -11.02 -8.19
CA ILE A 233 -12.12 -9.71 -8.83
C ILE A 233 -10.72 -9.09 -8.89
N HIS A 234 -9.92 -9.22 -7.81
CA HIS A 234 -8.52 -8.78 -7.83
C HIS A 234 -7.70 -9.52 -8.88
N GLU A 235 -7.80 -10.85 -8.92
CA GLU A 235 -7.09 -11.66 -9.93
C GLU A 235 -7.52 -11.32 -11.36
N ALA A 236 -8.82 -11.14 -11.60
CA ALA A 236 -9.31 -10.71 -12.90
C ALA A 236 -8.74 -9.34 -13.30
N PHE A 237 -8.63 -8.42 -12.35
CA PHE A 237 -7.98 -7.11 -12.59
C PHE A 237 -6.51 -7.27 -12.95
N PHE A 238 -5.75 -8.02 -12.16
CA PHE A 238 -4.33 -8.25 -12.44
C PHE A 238 -4.12 -8.97 -13.78
N THR A 239 -5.00 -9.91 -14.12
CA THR A 239 -4.96 -10.61 -15.41
C THR A 239 -5.22 -9.65 -16.58
N ILE A 240 -6.27 -8.83 -16.51
CA ILE A 240 -6.57 -7.82 -17.54
C ILE A 240 -5.41 -6.83 -17.66
N PHE A 241 -4.86 -6.41 -16.52
CA PHE A 241 -3.71 -5.52 -16.47
C PHE A 241 -2.47 -6.12 -17.13
N ALA A 242 -2.13 -7.36 -16.79
CA ALA A 242 -1.01 -8.09 -17.41
C ALA A 242 -1.20 -8.27 -18.92
N LEU A 243 -2.42 -8.55 -19.38
CA LEU A 243 -2.74 -8.63 -20.81
C LEU A 243 -2.57 -7.29 -21.52
N LEU A 244 -2.94 -6.17 -20.89
CA LEU A 244 -2.72 -4.83 -21.45
C LEU A 244 -1.22 -4.50 -21.57
N VAL A 245 -0.41 -4.83 -20.55
CA VAL A 245 1.04 -4.67 -20.61
C VAL A 245 1.63 -5.55 -21.71
N ALA A 246 1.25 -6.82 -21.79
CA ALA A 246 1.71 -7.73 -22.84
C ALA A 246 1.33 -7.23 -24.25
N MET A 247 0.15 -6.63 -24.42
CA MET A 247 -0.23 -5.99 -25.70
C MET A 247 0.69 -4.80 -26.04
N LEU A 248 1.09 -4.02 -25.05
CA LEU A 248 2.05 -2.93 -25.25
C LEU A 248 3.42 -3.47 -25.64
N ASP A 249 3.89 -4.52 -24.98
CA ASP A 249 5.19 -5.15 -25.31
C ASP A 249 5.20 -5.69 -26.74
N ILE A 250 4.14 -6.40 -27.15
CA ILE A 250 3.97 -6.87 -28.53
C ILE A 250 3.91 -5.67 -29.49
N GLY A 251 3.22 -4.61 -29.12
CA GLY A 251 3.16 -3.37 -29.90
C GLY A 251 4.53 -2.73 -30.12
N ILE A 252 5.39 -2.71 -29.09
CA ILE A 252 6.75 -2.22 -29.19
C ILE A 252 7.61 -3.10 -30.11
N LEU A 253 7.51 -4.41 -29.96
CA LEU A 253 8.22 -5.36 -30.84
C LEU A 253 7.82 -5.15 -32.29
N PHE A 254 6.52 -4.99 -32.57
CA PHE A 254 6.02 -4.73 -33.93
C PHE A 254 6.47 -3.35 -34.45
N TYR A 255 6.46 -2.32 -33.59
CA TYR A 255 6.95 -0.99 -33.93
C TYR A 255 8.45 -1.00 -34.27
N ALA A 256 9.26 -1.67 -33.45
CA ALA A 256 10.70 -1.84 -33.67
C ALA A 256 10.99 -2.59 -35.01
N TRP A 257 10.25 -3.68 -35.25
CA TRP A 257 10.35 -4.45 -36.51
C TRP A 257 10.05 -3.58 -37.74
N LYS A 258 9.00 -2.74 -37.64
CA LYS A 258 8.57 -1.90 -38.77
C LYS A 258 9.49 -0.72 -39.03
N THR A 259 9.93 -0.04 -37.98
CA THR A 259 10.70 1.22 -38.11
C THR A 259 12.20 1.00 -38.26
N LYS A 260 12.72 -0.12 -37.76
CA LYS A 260 14.18 -0.46 -37.73
C LYS A 260 15.07 0.63 -37.10
N ASN A 261 14.48 1.56 -36.35
CA ASN A 261 15.21 2.68 -35.74
C ASN A 261 15.62 2.39 -34.29
N LEU A 262 15.05 1.33 -33.67
CA LEU A 262 15.36 0.94 -32.31
C LEU A 262 16.41 -0.17 -32.33
N THR A 263 17.39 -0.04 -31.43
CA THR A 263 18.38 -1.09 -31.17
C THR A 263 17.76 -2.24 -30.37
N VAL A 264 18.41 -3.39 -30.33
CA VAL A 264 17.96 -4.51 -29.50
C VAL A 264 17.91 -4.14 -28.03
N GLY A 265 18.94 -3.41 -27.54
CA GLY A 265 18.98 -2.93 -26.19
C GLY A 265 17.84 -1.95 -25.88
N SER A 266 17.51 -1.03 -26.82
CA SER A 266 16.39 -0.09 -26.66
C SER A 266 15.05 -0.82 -26.49
N VAL A 267 14.81 -1.87 -27.24
CA VAL A 267 13.56 -2.66 -27.12
C VAL A 267 13.48 -3.36 -25.78
N VAL A 268 14.57 -3.98 -25.32
CA VAL A 268 14.62 -4.64 -24.00
C VAL A 268 14.42 -3.64 -22.88
N ALA A 269 15.05 -2.47 -22.97
CA ALA A 269 14.91 -1.42 -21.97
C ALA A 269 13.49 -0.85 -21.94
N LEU A 270 12.86 -0.60 -23.09
CA LEU A 270 11.47 -0.13 -23.16
C LEU A 270 10.50 -1.09 -22.48
N ILE A 271 10.60 -2.40 -22.75
CA ILE A 271 9.76 -3.42 -22.11
C ILE A 271 9.94 -3.38 -20.59
N ALA A 272 11.18 -3.39 -20.09
CA ALA A 272 11.46 -3.35 -18.65
C ALA A 272 11.03 -2.03 -17.98
N LEU A 273 11.20 -0.89 -18.64
CA LEU A 273 10.76 0.41 -18.13
C LEU A 273 9.24 0.54 -18.11
N ILE A 274 8.52 -0.05 -19.05
CA ILE A 274 7.08 -0.11 -19.08
C ILE A 274 6.55 -0.94 -17.93
N GLU A 275 7.13 -2.11 -17.66
CA GLU A 275 6.78 -2.89 -16.47
C GLU A 275 7.00 -2.09 -15.18
N ASN A 276 8.14 -1.41 -15.06
CA ASN A 276 8.42 -0.53 -13.90
C ASN A 276 7.43 0.63 -13.79
N ALA A 277 6.95 1.18 -14.89
CA ALA A 277 5.98 2.26 -14.91
C ALA A 277 4.58 1.79 -14.51
N TYR A 278 4.15 0.62 -14.95
CA TYR A 278 2.78 0.13 -14.74
C TYR A 278 2.58 -0.59 -13.41
N THR A 279 3.59 -1.29 -12.89
CA THR A 279 3.50 -2.03 -11.61
C THR A 279 3.01 -1.16 -10.44
N PRO A 280 3.51 0.08 -10.23
CA PRO A 280 3.02 0.96 -9.18
C PRO A 280 1.52 1.28 -9.26
N ILE A 281 0.95 1.32 -10.48
CA ILE A 281 -0.47 1.62 -10.67
C ILE A 281 -1.34 0.44 -10.20
N ALA A 282 -0.91 -0.79 -10.48
CA ALA A 282 -1.59 -1.98 -9.97
C ALA A 282 -1.60 -2.02 -8.44
N ILE A 283 -0.46 -1.72 -7.82
CA ILE A 283 -0.31 -1.66 -6.36
C ILE A 283 -1.15 -0.53 -5.76
N PHE A 284 -1.18 0.65 -6.39
CA PHE A 284 -1.94 1.81 -5.91
C PHE A 284 -3.42 1.48 -5.65
N ASN A 285 -4.03 0.65 -6.50
CA ASN A 285 -5.42 0.27 -6.35
C ASN A 285 -5.70 -0.46 -5.05
N VAL A 286 -4.86 -1.41 -4.71
CA VAL A 286 -4.96 -2.18 -3.46
C VAL A 286 -4.76 -1.26 -2.26
N LEU A 287 -3.74 -0.40 -2.32
CA LEU A 287 -3.43 0.56 -1.27
C LEU A 287 -4.55 1.58 -1.07
N TYR A 288 -5.21 2.04 -2.14
CA TYR A 288 -6.27 3.02 -2.07
C TYR A 288 -7.56 2.47 -1.43
N VAL A 289 -7.92 1.21 -1.73
CA VAL A 289 -9.05 0.53 -1.05
C VAL A 289 -8.76 0.42 0.44
N GLN A 290 -7.57 -0.07 0.80
CA GLN A 290 -7.16 -0.19 2.20
C GLN A 290 -7.13 1.18 2.90
N TYR A 291 -6.58 2.20 2.25
CA TYR A 291 -6.58 3.58 2.76
C TYR A 291 -7.97 4.09 3.12
N LYS A 292 -8.98 3.84 2.27
CA LYS A 292 -10.36 4.29 2.56
C LYS A 292 -10.94 3.64 3.83
N LEU A 293 -10.66 2.37 4.03
CA LEU A 293 -11.11 1.62 5.22
C LEU A 293 -10.38 2.09 6.47
N ASP A 294 -9.07 2.19 6.37
CA ASP A 294 -8.23 2.65 7.47
C ASP A 294 -8.56 4.10 7.85
N LYS A 295 -8.87 4.96 6.86
CA LYS A 295 -9.31 6.33 7.12
C LYS A 295 -10.60 6.40 7.95
N ALA A 296 -11.55 5.49 7.71
CA ALA A 296 -12.77 5.43 8.51
C ALA A 296 -12.48 5.00 9.97
N SER A 297 -11.63 3.98 10.15
CA SER A 297 -11.18 3.54 11.48
C SER A 297 -10.36 4.60 12.19
N TYR A 298 -9.47 5.27 11.47
CA TYR A 298 -8.67 6.37 11.99
C TYR A 298 -9.52 7.58 12.41
N LYS A 299 -10.59 7.88 11.69
CA LYS A 299 -11.53 8.96 12.06
C LYS A 299 -12.16 8.70 13.43
N ARG A 300 -12.63 7.47 13.69
CA ARG A 300 -13.17 7.08 15.00
C ARG A 300 -12.12 7.19 16.12
N PHE A 301 -10.86 6.92 15.79
CA PHE A 301 -9.74 7.09 16.70
C PHE A 301 -9.41 8.57 16.94
N GLU A 302 -9.45 9.41 15.90
CA GLU A 302 -9.26 10.85 16.01
C GLU A 302 -10.36 11.50 16.86
N GLU A 303 -11.60 11.01 16.74
CA GLU A 303 -12.72 11.41 17.61
C GLU A 303 -12.46 11.07 19.09
N PHE A 304 -11.92 9.88 19.36
CA PHE A 304 -11.50 9.50 20.72
C PHE A 304 -10.40 10.41 21.27
N LEU A 305 -9.37 10.70 20.48
CA LEU A 305 -8.29 11.60 20.89
C LEU A 305 -8.77 13.04 21.12
N GLY A 306 -9.87 13.43 20.48
CA GLY A 306 -10.50 14.75 20.61
C GLY A 306 -11.52 14.89 21.73
N LEU A 307 -11.78 13.85 22.53
CA LEU A 307 -12.71 13.91 23.66
C LEU A 307 -12.24 14.93 24.71
N LYS A 308 -13.16 15.39 25.55
CA LYS A 308 -12.87 16.38 26.59
C LYS A 308 -11.87 15.85 27.60
N ASP A 309 -10.95 16.70 28.03
CA ASP A 309 -10.04 16.43 29.15
C ASP A 309 -10.70 16.78 30.47
N ASP A 310 -10.32 16.09 31.52
CA ASP A 310 -10.76 16.39 32.88
C ASP A 310 -10.16 17.74 33.33
N VAL A 311 -11.04 18.66 33.70
CA VAL A 311 -10.68 20.01 34.10
C VAL A 311 -9.93 20.00 35.44
N GLN A 312 -10.23 19.05 36.32
CA GLN A 312 -9.59 18.96 37.65
C GLN A 312 -8.13 18.47 37.54
N LEU A 313 -7.86 17.53 36.65
CA LEU A 313 -6.46 17.08 36.41
C LEU A 313 -5.60 18.13 35.69
N ARG A 314 -6.23 19.09 35.02
CA ARG A 314 -5.52 20.17 34.30
C ARG A 314 -5.05 21.29 35.24
N ASN A 315 -5.69 21.43 36.38
CA ASN A 315 -5.38 22.50 37.37
C ASN A 315 -4.52 22.01 38.55
N GLY A 316 -4.04 20.78 38.51
CA GLY A 316 -3.29 20.11 39.58
C GLY A 316 -1.78 20.01 39.36
N ASN A 317 -1.20 20.84 38.47
CA ASN A 317 0.25 21.01 38.30
C ASN A 317 0.67 22.42 38.62
#